data_353c55206d428d31d7a167d0382b22d4
#
_entry.id   353c55206d428d31d7a167d0382b22d4
#
_cell.length_a   1.000
_cell.length_b   1.000
_cell.length_c   1.000
_cell.angle_alpha   90.00
_cell.angle_beta   90.00
_cell.angle_gamma   90.00
#
_symmetry.space_group_name_H-M   'P 1'
#
loop_
_entity.id
_entity.type
_entity.pdbx_description
1 polymer ?
#
loop_
_entity_poly.entity_id
_entity_poly.type
_entity_poly.pdbx_seq_one_letter_code
_entity_poly.pdbx_strand_id
1 'polypeptide(L)'
;MSGEGKGDAAGSVCPIDSEFRYSLFTVFYSIIFILGFVANCYVLWIFSRIYPTKKLNEIKIFMLNLTVADLLFLVTMPLWIVYYHNHGNWIMPKFLCSVAGSLFFVNTYASVAFLMVITYNRYQAVTNPIRAAQFTTQRRGIFLSAAIWIITVGSALYYIFDDNTNVEKIDSINYTRCFERYDSTGNVTPVLAIHIIICTLFYVIFLFILTWNIIIIRTLFSKSGQQRKSAHVKQRALWMVCTVLVVFIISFVPHHIVDLPWTLTVLEQWKKENCHLRQQLNDAHQVTLCLLSMNCVLDPVIYCFLTKKFQKHVSQNLKSMKGSRKCSRQTTDTVIEGTIHQEDAIGF
;
A
#
# COMPACT_ATOMS: atom_id res chain seq x y z
N MET A 1 -65.41 19.77 -3.42
CA MET A 1 -64.59 19.91 -2.20
C MET A 1 -63.45 18.93 -2.30
N SER A 2 -62.34 19.49 -2.60
CA SER A 2 -61.07 18.86 -2.87
C SER A 2 -60.43 18.36 -1.57
N GLY A 3 -60.08 17.08 -1.53
CA GLY A 3 -59.25 16.50 -0.49
C GLY A 3 -57.82 16.33 -1.05
N GLU A 4 -56.95 17.28 -0.68
CA GLU A 4 -55.52 17.15 -0.93
C GLU A 4 -54.95 16.01 -0.07
N GLY A 5 -54.60 14.91 -0.71
CA GLY A 5 -53.76 13.88 -0.13
C GLY A 5 -52.36 14.42 0.04
N LYS A 6 -51.96 14.76 1.28
CA LYS A 6 -50.53 14.87 1.66
C LYS A 6 -49.90 13.52 1.46
N GLY A 7 -49.15 13.38 0.36
CA GLY A 7 -48.19 12.31 0.19
C GLY A 7 -47.11 12.47 1.23
N ASP A 8 -47.03 11.53 2.16
CA ASP A 8 -45.92 11.37 3.07
C ASP A 8 -44.65 11.21 2.22
N ALA A 9 -43.80 12.23 2.26
CA ALA A 9 -42.44 12.16 1.77
C ALA A 9 -41.67 11.24 2.73
N ALA A 10 -41.83 9.92 2.54
CA ALA A 10 -40.90 8.94 3.07
C ALA A 10 -39.53 9.36 2.57
N GLY A 11 -38.65 9.78 3.46
CA GLY A 11 -37.29 10.20 3.13
C GLY A 11 -36.64 9.10 2.30
N SER A 12 -36.39 9.40 1.04
CA SER A 12 -35.76 8.47 0.11
C SER A 12 -34.36 8.15 0.64
N VAL A 13 -34.21 6.97 1.22
CA VAL A 13 -32.89 6.44 1.59
C VAL A 13 -32.10 6.29 0.29
N CYS A 14 -31.00 7.05 0.17
CA CYS A 14 -30.11 6.91 -0.98
C CYS A 14 -29.45 5.54 -0.94
N PRO A 15 -29.73 4.61 -1.86
CA PRO A 15 -28.99 3.37 -1.93
C PRO A 15 -27.55 3.72 -2.37
N ILE A 16 -26.58 3.49 -1.49
CA ILE A 16 -25.16 3.67 -1.77
C ILE A 16 -24.58 2.28 -1.98
N ASP A 17 -24.72 1.74 -3.16
CA ASP A 17 -24.00 0.53 -3.57
C ASP A 17 -23.53 0.66 -5.02
N SER A 18 -22.31 0.21 -5.27
CA SER A 18 -21.66 0.28 -6.57
C SER A 18 -21.28 -1.12 -7.01
N GLU A 19 -22.03 -1.69 -7.92
CA GLU A 19 -21.73 -3.00 -8.52
C GLU A 19 -20.29 -3.08 -9.07
N PHE A 20 -19.76 -1.95 -9.61
CA PHE A 20 -18.40 -1.92 -10.14
C PHE A 20 -17.33 -2.25 -9.10
N ARG A 21 -17.55 -1.95 -7.80
CA ARG A 21 -16.57 -2.21 -6.73
C ARG A 21 -16.23 -3.69 -6.61
N TYR A 22 -17.20 -4.55 -6.77
CA TYR A 22 -17.01 -6.00 -6.65
C TYR A 22 -16.03 -6.53 -7.71
N SER A 23 -16.23 -6.14 -8.96
CA SER A 23 -15.30 -6.47 -10.05
C SER A 23 -13.95 -5.77 -9.88
N LEU A 24 -13.95 -4.47 -9.51
CA LEU A 24 -12.74 -3.69 -9.29
C LEU A 24 -11.84 -4.37 -8.24
N PHE A 25 -12.36 -4.62 -7.05
CA PHE A 25 -11.55 -5.20 -5.96
C PHE A 25 -11.14 -6.63 -6.26
N THR A 26 -12.03 -7.46 -6.82
CA THR A 26 -11.69 -8.85 -7.17
C THR A 26 -10.50 -8.91 -8.12
N VAL A 27 -10.53 -8.14 -9.22
CA VAL A 27 -9.44 -8.13 -10.21
C VAL A 27 -8.20 -7.44 -9.66
N PHE A 28 -8.36 -6.25 -9.08
CA PHE A 28 -7.24 -5.43 -8.62
C PHE A 28 -6.47 -6.11 -7.48
N TYR A 29 -7.18 -6.64 -6.47
CA TYR A 29 -6.55 -7.35 -5.35
C TYR A 29 -5.90 -8.67 -5.79
N SER A 30 -6.44 -9.36 -6.79
CA SER A 30 -5.77 -10.54 -7.36
C SER A 30 -4.43 -10.18 -7.99
N ILE A 31 -4.36 -9.07 -8.73
CA ILE A 31 -3.12 -8.57 -9.33
C ILE A 31 -2.13 -8.14 -8.25
N ILE A 32 -2.58 -7.33 -7.27
CA ILE A 32 -1.74 -6.86 -6.16
C ILE A 32 -1.23 -8.03 -5.32
N PHE A 33 -2.07 -9.02 -5.04
CA PHE A 33 -1.67 -10.21 -4.29
C PHE A 33 -0.52 -10.94 -4.99
N ILE A 34 -0.67 -11.26 -6.28
CA ILE A 34 0.36 -12.01 -7.03
C ILE A 34 1.66 -11.19 -7.10
N LEU A 35 1.59 -9.95 -7.56
CA LEU A 35 2.77 -9.11 -7.75
C LEU A 35 3.43 -8.73 -6.42
N GLY A 36 2.64 -8.31 -5.44
CA GLY A 36 3.12 -7.91 -4.13
C GLY A 36 3.73 -9.08 -3.35
N PHE A 37 3.07 -10.24 -3.33
CA PHE A 37 3.57 -11.41 -2.63
C PHE A 37 4.91 -11.88 -3.20
N VAL A 38 5.00 -12.02 -4.52
CA VAL A 38 6.24 -12.41 -5.20
C VAL A 38 7.35 -11.39 -4.95
N ALA A 39 7.06 -10.09 -5.09
CA ALA A 39 8.04 -9.03 -4.90
C ALA A 39 8.57 -8.97 -3.45
N ASN A 40 7.67 -9.03 -2.45
CA ASN A 40 8.06 -8.96 -1.05
C ASN A 40 8.78 -10.24 -0.57
N CYS A 41 8.36 -11.43 -1.00
CA CYS A 41 9.11 -12.66 -0.78
C CYS A 41 10.52 -12.61 -1.39
N TYR A 42 10.64 -12.06 -2.60
CA TYR A 42 11.94 -11.86 -3.26
C TYR A 42 12.83 -10.88 -2.48
N VAL A 43 12.25 -9.80 -1.94
CA VAL A 43 12.98 -8.88 -1.04
C VAL A 43 13.51 -9.62 0.18
N LEU A 44 12.70 -10.40 0.89
CA LEU A 44 13.14 -11.18 2.05
C LEU A 44 14.26 -12.15 1.68
N TRP A 45 14.13 -12.83 0.55
CA TRP A 45 15.16 -13.73 0.05
C TRP A 45 16.49 -13.01 -0.21
N ILE A 46 16.46 -11.83 -0.86
CA ILE A 46 17.64 -11.00 -1.06
C ILE A 46 18.26 -10.58 0.28
N PHE A 47 17.44 -10.14 1.23
CA PHE A 47 17.92 -9.72 2.55
C PHE A 47 18.62 -10.87 3.29
N SER A 48 18.08 -12.08 3.24
CA SER A 48 18.67 -13.26 3.86
C SER A 48 20.04 -13.65 3.24
N ARG A 49 20.20 -13.44 1.91
CA ARG A 49 21.42 -13.80 1.17
C ARG A 49 22.54 -12.75 1.28
N ILE A 50 22.18 -11.46 1.25
CA ILE A 50 23.16 -10.35 1.14
C ILE A 50 23.55 -9.80 2.51
N TYR A 51 22.64 -9.85 3.48
CA TYR A 51 22.83 -9.16 4.76
C TYR A 51 22.75 -10.14 5.93
N PRO A 52 23.90 -10.68 6.39
CA PRO A 52 23.91 -11.42 7.64
C PRO A 52 23.46 -10.52 8.80
N THR A 53 22.65 -11.06 9.70
CA THR A 53 21.92 -10.36 10.79
C THR A 53 22.80 -9.44 11.66
N LYS A 54 24.09 -9.77 11.81
CA LYS A 54 25.05 -9.00 12.62
C LYS A 54 25.42 -7.61 12.04
N LYS A 55 25.01 -7.26 10.80
CA LYS A 55 25.41 -6.03 10.11
C LYS A 55 24.22 -5.23 9.53
N LEU A 56 23.05 -5.36 10.11
CA LEU A 56 21.90 -4.54 9.70
C LEU A 56 22.07 -3.11 10.21
N ASN A 57 22.07 -2.13 9.31
CA ASN A 57 21.96 -0.74 9.68
C ASN A 57 20.47 -0.35 9.80
N GLU A 58 20.20 0.80 10.41
CA GLU A 58 18.87 1.30 10.70
C GLU A 58 17.91 1.25 9.49
N ILE A 59 18.35 1.72 8.31
CA ILE A 59 17.52 1.75 7.10
C ILE A 59 17.11 0.35 6.66
N LYS A 60 18.02 -0.62 6.76
CA LYS A 60 17.70 -2.01 6.39
C LYS A 60 16.70 -2.64 7.34
N ILE A 61 16.76 -2.27 8.64
CA ILE A 61 15.77 -2.70 9.62
C ILE A 61 14.40 -2.16 9.23
N PHE A 62 14.30 -0.87 8.88
CA PHE A 62 13.04 -0.27 8.44
C PHE A 62 12.50 -0.91 7.15
N MET A 63 13.36 -1.16 6.16
CA MET A 63 12.96 -1.86 4.94
C MET A 63 12.43 -3.26 5.22
N LEU A 64 13.07 -4.01 6.12
CA LEU A 64 12.63 -5.34 6.50
C LEU A 64 11.27 -5.31 7.20
N ASN A 65 11.06 -4.37 8.13
CA ASN A 65 9.79 -4.21 8.83
C ASN A 65 8.66 -3.76 7.88
N LEU A 66 8.96 -2.90 6.91
CA LEU A 66 8.02 -2.49 5.87
C LEU A 66 7.59 -3.71 5.03
N THR A 67 8.55 -4.54 4.59
CA THR A 67 8.26 -5.80 3.89
C THR A 67 7.41 -6.75 4.73
N VAL A 68 7.64 -6.84 6.04
CA VAL A 68 6.83 -7.66 6.94
C VAL A 68 5.41 -7.12 7.05
N ALA A 69 5.22 -5.80 7.16
CA ALA A 69 3.90 -5.18 7.17
C ALA A 69 3.12 -5.48 5.89
N ASP A 70 3.78 -5.36 4.72
CA ASP A 70 3.18 -5.69 3.43
C ASP A 70 2.74 -7.15 3.35
N LEU A 71 3.59 -8.08 3.77
CA LEU A 71 3.27 -9.51 3.75
C LEU A 71 2.12 -9.88 4.69
N LEU A 72 2.04 -9.25 5.86
CA LEU A 72 0.92 -9.46 6.79
C LEU A 72 -0.42 -9.04 6.16
N PHE A 73 -0.46 -7.95 5.42
CA PHE A 73 -1.65 -7.56 4.69
C PHE A 73 -1.92 -8.48 3.49
N LEU A 74 -0.89 -8.77 2.69
CA LEU A 74 -1.02 -9.63 1.50
C LEU A 74 -1.57 -11.02 1.84
N VAL A 75 -1.22 -11.58 3.00
CA VAL A 75 -1.78 -12.88 3.46
C VAL A 75 -3.29 -12.80 3.69
N THR A 76 -3.85 -11.63 4.01
CA THR A 76 -5.30 -11.45 4.17
C THR A 76 -6.03 -11.12 2.87
N MET A 77 -5.33 -10.72 1.81
CA MET A 77 -5.96 -10.38 0.53
C MET A 77 -6.84 -11.47 -0.09
N PRO A 78 -6.51 -12.77 -0.02
CA PRO A 78 -7.41 -13.82 -0.50
C PRO A 78 -8.80 -13.78 0.16
N LEU A 79 -8.89 -13.39 1.44
CA LEU A 79 -10.17 -13.23 2.14
C LEU A 79 -10.99 -12.09 1.52
N TRP A 80 -10.34 -10.96 1.23
CA TRP A 80 -10.98 -9.82 0.56
C TRP A 80 -11.39 -10.15 -0.88
N ILE A 81 -10.58 -10.91 -1.62
CA ILE A 81 -10.91 -11.35 -2.99
C ILE A 81 -12.18 -12.21 -2.95
N VAL A 82 -12.28 -13.18 -2.04
CA VAL A 82 -13.48 -14.02 -1.86
C VAL A 82 -14.68 -13.16 -1.46
N TYR A 83 -14.53 -12.21 -0.54
CA TYR A 83 -15.59 -11.30 -0.11
C TYR A 83 -16.18 -10.49 -1.28
N TYR A 84 -15.33 -9.82 -2.06
CA TYR A 84 -15.80 -9.02 -3.20
C TYR A 84 -16.31 -9.88 -4.33
N HIS A 85 -15.73 -11.06 -4.59
CA HIS A 85 -16.25 -12.02 -5.57
C HIS A 85 -17.67 -12.50 -5.22
N ASN A 86 -18.00 -12.59 -3.94
CA ASN A 86 -19.35 -12.92 -3.45
C ASN A 86 -20.23 -11.68 -3.22
N HIS A 87 -20.07 -10.62 -4.01
CA HIS A 87 -20.86 -9.38 -3.94
C HIS A 87 -20.93 -8.78 -2.53
N GLY A 88 -19.79 -8.78 -1.82
CA GLY A 88 -19.71 -8.23 -0.46
C GLY A 88 -20.41 -9.08 0.60
N ASN A 89 -20.53 -10.37 0.38
CA ASN A 89 -21.04 -11.31 1.38
C ASN A 89 -19.86 -12.03 2.06
N TRP A 90 -19.68 -11.81 3.35
CA TRP A 90 -18.64 -12.44 4.16
C TRP A 90 -19.08 -13.83 4.61
N ILE A 91 -18.60 -14.85 3.90
CA ILE A 91 -18.96 -16.27 4.14
C ILE A 91 -17.99 -16.98 5.11
N MET A 92 -16.96 -16.28 5.57
CA MET A 92 -15.92 -16.80 6.47
C MET A 92 -16.24 -16.48 7.93
N PRO A 93 -15.53 -17.11 8.91
CA PRO A 93 -15.69 -16.78 10.32
C PRO A 93 -15.55 -15.26 10.57
N LYS A 94 -16.40 -14.70 11.43
CA LYS A 94 -16.46 -13.26 11.71
C LYS A 94 -15.13 -12.67 12.21
N PHE A 95 -14.39 -13.41 13.06
CA PHE A 95 -13.11 -12.94 13.58
C PHE A 95 -12.07 -12.68 12.47
N LEU A 96 -12.15 -13.40 11.34
CA LEU A 96 -11.27 -13.16 10.19
C LEU A 96 -11.57 -11.83 9.51
N CYS A 97 -12.82 -11.34 9.56
CA CYS A 97 -13.16 -10.00 9.11
C CYS A 97 -12.40 -8.96 9.95
N SER A 98 -12.51 -9.04 11.28
CA SER A 98 -11.84 -8.11 12.19
C SER A 98 -10.31 -8.14 12.02
N VAL A 99 -9.72 -9.34 11.87
CA VAL A 99 -8.27 -9.51 11.63
C VAL A 99 -7.86 -8.92 10.27
N ALA A 100 -8.59 -9.24 9.19
CA ALA A 100 -8.24 -8.80 7.84
C ALA A 100 -8.32 -7.28 7.70
N GLY A 101 -9.36 -6.64 8.22
CA GLY A 101 -9.47 -5.18 8.23
C GLY A 101 -8.44 -4.51 9.11
N SER A 102 -8.18 -5.06 10.31
CA SER A 102 -7.15 -4.53 11.20
C SER A 102 -5.77 -4.58 10.58
N LEU A 103 -5.41 -5.67 9.88
CA LEU A 103 -4.12 -5.80 9.20
C LEU A 103 -3.99 -4.85 8.00
N PHE A 104 -5.08 -4.49 7.33
CA PHE A 104 -5.10 -3.41 6.34
C PHE A 104 -4.68 -2.07 6.97
N PHE A 105 -5.29 -1.68 8.10
CA PHE A 105 -4.93 -0.46 8.81
C PHE A 105 -3.49 -0.49 9.35
N VAL A 106 -3.07 -1.58 9.96
CA VAL A 106 -1.69 -1.76 10.45
C VAL A 106 -0.70 -1.60 9.32
N ASN A 107 -0.90 -2.26 8.16
CA ASN A 107 -0.03 -2.11 7.01
C ASN A 107 0.04 -0.65 6.56
N THR A 108 -1.10 0.01 6.37
CA THR A 108 -1.17 1.38 5.88
C THR A 108 -0.37 2.36 6.76
N TYR A 109 -0.63 2.36 8.06
CA TYR A 109 -0.01 3.34 8.96
C TYR A 109 1.40 2.97 9.38
N ALA A 110 1.74 1.67 9.44
CA ALA A 110 3.13 1.24 9.60
C ALA A 110 3.97 1.66 8.38
N SER A 111 3.45 1.51 7.16
CA SER A 111 4.14 1.92 5.93
C SER A 111 4.38 3.43 5.91
N VAL A 112 3.38 4.26 6.22
CA VAL A 112 3.53 5.72 6.34
C VAL A 112 4.63 6.08 7.37
N ALA A 113 4.61 5.44 8.55
CA ALA A 113 5.58 5.70 9.61
C ALA A 113 7.01 5.22 9.22
N PHE A 114 7.15 4.05 8.60
CA PHE A 114 8.46 3.58 8.13
C PHE A 114 9.01 4.43 6.99
N LEU A 115 8.19 4.89 6.05
CA LEU A 115 8.61 5.82 5.00
C LEU A 115 9.04 7.16 5.57
N MET A 116 8.36 7.67 6.61
CA MET A 116 8.76 8.87 7.34
C MET A 116 10.15 8.73 7.96
N VAL A 117 10.42 7.67 8.72
CA VAL A 117 11.73 7.48 9.36
C VAL A 117 12.84 7.19 8.36
N ILE A 118 12.56 6.50 7.25
CA ILE A 118 13.49 6.33 6.13
C ILE A 118 13.84 7.67 5.51
N THR A 119 12.86 8.53 5.25
CA THR A 119 13.06 9.87 4.70
C THR A 119 13.89 10.74 5.66
N TYR A 120 13.59 10.72 6.95
CA TYR A 120 14.36 11.41 7.96
C TYR A 120 15.83 10.98 7.99
N ASN A 121 16.10 9.66 7.95
CA ASN A 121 17.47 9.16 7.88
C ASN A 121 18.22 9.66 6.65
N ARG A 122 17.54 9.77 5.51
CA ARG A 122 18.11 10.32 4.28
C ARG A 122 18.38 11.80 4.39
N TYR A 123 17.46 12.55 4.97
CA TYR A 123 17.63 13.95 5.26
C TYR A 123 18.90 14.17 6.13
N GLN A 124 19.05 13.44 7.22
CA GLN A 124 20.25 13.53 8.08
C GLN A 124 21.54 13.18 7.33
N ALA A 125 21.53 12.12 6.53
CA ALA A 125 22.70 11.68 5.79
C ALA A 125 23.18 12.70 4.72
N VAL A 126 22.27 13.52 4.18
CA VAL A 126 22.59 14.53 3.17
C VAL A 126 22.98 15.86 3.80
N THR A 127 22.28 16.29 4.85
CA THR A 127 22.51 17.60 5.48
C THR A 127 23.69 17.57 6.47
N ASN A 128 23.77 16.53 7.30
CA ASN A 128 24.74 16.39 8.39
C ASN A 128 25.41 15.00 8.39
N PRO A 129 26.26 14.65 7.39
CA PRO A 129 26.76 13.30 7.20
C PRO A 129 27.60 12.76 8.36
N ILE A 130 28.40 13.61 9.00
CA ILE A 130 29.24 13.24 10.16
C ILE A 130 28.34 12.84 11.35
N ARG A 131 27.38 13.68 11.67
CA ARG A 131 26.42 13.44 12.75
C ARG A 131 25.54 12.23 12.45
N ALA A 132 25.09 12.08 11.22
CA ALA A 132 24.31 10.91 10.80
C ALA A 132 25.08 9.59 11.01
N ALA A 133 26.38 9.55 10.68
CA ALA A 133 27.22 8.38 10.87
C ALA A 133 27.36 7.97 12.35
N GLN A 134 27.36 8.94 13.26
CA GLN A 134 27.46 8.70 14.72
C GLN A 134 26.13 8.22 15.33
N PHE A 135 24.99 8.79 14.89
CA PHE A 135 23.69 8.55 15.51
C PHE A 135 22.88 7.41 14.86
N THR A 136 23.20 7.01 13.63
CA THR A 136 22.52 5.92 12.93
C THR A 136 23.00 4.56 13.43
N THR A 137 22.30 3.98 14.39
CA THR A 137 22.69 2.73 15.02
C THR A 137 21.63 1.64 14.85
N GLN A 138 22.05 0.37 14.90
CA GLN A 138 21.13 -0.77 14.85
C GLN A 138 20.12 -0.73 16.02
N ARG A 139 20.57 -0.37 17.23
CA ARG A 139 19.71 -0.29 18.43
C ARG A 139 18.60 0.74 18.26
N ARG A 140 18.92 1.90 17.70
CA ARG A 140 17.93 2.94 17.39
C ARG A 140 16.91 2.46 16.35
N GLY A 141 17.35 1.75 15.31
CA GLY A 141 16.47 1.17 14.31
C GLY A 141 15.49 0.16 14.90
N ILE A 142 15.95 -0.73 15.79
CA ILE A 142 15.11 -1.69 16.50
C ILE A 142 14.10 -0.97 17.40
N PHE A 143 14.56 0.01 18.20
CA PHE A 143 13.69 0.76 19.11
C PHE A 143 12.58 1.51 18.35
N LEU A 144 12.93 2.24 17.29
CA LEU A 144 11.94 2.96 16.47
C LEU A 144 10.95 2.00 15.79
N SER A 145 11.45 0.86 15.29
CA SER A 145 10.56 -0.16 14.71
C SER A 145 9.59 -0.73 15.74
N ALA A 146 10.08 -1.05 16.94
CA ALA A 146 9.23 -1.53 18.03
C ALA A 146 8.18 -0.49 18.43
N ALA A 147 8.55 0.78 18.51
CA ALA A 147 7.60 1.86 18.79
C ALA A 147 6.52 1.99 17.71
N ILE A 148 6.91 1.93 16.43
CA ILE A 148 5.95 1.95 15.30
C ILE A 148 4.97 0.77 15.41
N TRP A 149 5.46 -0.45 15.64
CA TRP A 149 4.61 -1.63 15.79
C TRP A 149 3.67 -1.53 16.99
N ILE A 150 4.16 -1.08 18.14
CA ILE A 150 3.33 -0.91 19.35
C ILE A 150 2.21 0.09 19.08
N ILE A 151 2.49 1.22 18.43
CA ILE A 151 1.49 2.23 18.13
C ILE A 151 0.48 1.71 17.10
N THR A 152 0.93 1.15 15.99
CA THR A 152 0.03 0.73 14.89
C THR A 152 -0.79 -0.50 15.26
N VAL A 153 -0.20 -1.51 15.89
CA VAL A 153 -0.94 -2.68 16.38
C VAL A 153 -1.83 -2.30 17.55
N GLY A 154 -1.33 -1.48 18.48
CA GLY A 154 -2.11 -1.01 19.64
C GLY A 154 -3.37 -0.24 19.22
N SER A 155 -3.27 0.62 18.20
CA SER A 155 -4.45 1.32 17.65
C SER A 155 -5.42 0.39 16.94
N ALA A 156 -4.94 -0.72 16.35
CA ALA A 156 -5.78 -1.70 15.66
C ALA A 156 -6.46 -2.69 16.62
N LEU A 157 -5.98 -2.84 17.85
CA LEU A 157 -6.57 -3.80 18.82
C LEU A 157 -8.05 -3.55 19.07
N TYR A 158 -8.48 -2.29 19.05
CA TYR A 158 -9.90 -1.96 19.20
C TYR A 158 -10.74 -2.68 18.13
N TYR A 159 -10.30 -2.62 16.87
CA TYR A 159 -11.01 -3.27 15.75
C TYR A 159 -10.90 -4.79 15.76
N ILE A 160 -9.82 -5.36 16.31
CA ILE A 160 -9.64 -6.82 16.40
C ILE A 160 -10.65 -7.45 17.37
N PHE A 161 -10.95 -6.76 18.47
CA PHE A 161 -11.86 -7.27 19.52
C PHE A 161 -13.31 -6.84 19.33
N ASP A 162 -13.61 -5.94 18.38
CA ASP A 162 -14.98 -5.54 18.05
C ASP A 162 -15.59 -6.44 16.97
N ASP A 163 -16.93 -6.61 16.97
CA ASP A 163 -17.64 -7.27 15.87
C ASP A 163 -17.82 -6.30 14.71
N ASN A 164 -16.90 -6.38 13.75
CA ASN A 164 -16.91 -5.54 12.55
C ASN A 164 -17.79 -6.11 11.43
N THR A 165 -18.66 -7.07 11.74
CA THR A 165 -19.63 -7.61 10.79
C THR A 165 -21.01 -7.02 11.03
N ASN A 166 -21.73 -6.77 9.94
CA ASN A 166 -23.13 -6.31 9.97
C ASN A 166 -23.95 -7.20 9.02
N VAL A 167 -25.18 -7.51 9.40
CA VAL A 167 -26.11 -8.27 8.55
C VAL A 167 -27.07 -7.31 7.89
N GLU A 168 -26.98 -7.20 6.57
CA GLU A 168 -27.87 -6.41 5.73
C GLU A 168 -28.85 -7.35 5.00
N LYS A 169 -30.12 -7.01 4.99
CA LYS A 169 -31.13 -7.78 4.30
C LYS A 169 -31.48 -7.10 2.97
N ILE A 170 -31.13 -7.75 1.87
CA ILE A 170 -31.42 -7.29 0.50
C ILE A 170 -32.29 -8.35 -0.17
N ASP A 171 -33.45 -7.98 -0.70
CA ASP A 171 -34.37 -8.89 -1.41
C ASP A 171 -34.66 -10.20 -0.66
N SER A 172 -34.88 -10.11 0.66
CA SER A 172 -35.11 -11.26 1.55
C SER A 172 -33.90 -12.16 1.79
N ILE A 173 -32.72 -11.85 1.25
CA ILE A 173 -31.44 -12.56 1.47
C ILE A 173 -30.61 -11.78 2.49
N ASN A 174 -30.02 -12.52 3.42
CA ASN A 174 -29.12 -11.91 4.42
C ASN A 174 -27.69 -11.89 3.88
N TYR A 175 -27.12 -10.69 3.75
CA TYR A 175 -25.70 -10.48 3.42
C TYR A 175 -24.94 -10.11 4.69
N THR A 176 -23.85 -10.78 4.97
CA THR A 176 -22.94 -10.39 6.05
C THR A 176 -21.88 -9.45 5.49
N ARG A 177 -21.94 -8.18 5.86
CA ARG A 177 -20.97 -7.15 5.46
C ARG A 177 -19.78 -7.14 6.41
N CYS A 178 -18.58 -6.91 5.91
CA CYS A 178 -17.35 -6.83 6.67
C CYS A 178 -16.76 -5.41 6.59
N PHE A 179 -16.61 -4.74 7.75
CA PHE A 179 -16.16 -3.35 7.84
C PHE A 179 -17.05 -2.33 7.11
N GLU A 180 -18.30 -2.67 6.83
CA GLU A 180 -19.29 -1.81 6.18
C GLU A 180 -20.45 -1.47 7.16
N ARG A 181 -20.10 -1.13 8.40
CA ARG A 181 -21.10 -0.73 9.39
C ARG A 181 -21.35 0.77 9.30
N TYR A 182 -22.39 1.15 8.58
CA TYR A 182 -22.85 2.54 8.42
C TYR A 182 -24.08 2.81 9.28
N ASP A 183 -24.02 2.47 10.57
CA ASP A 183 -25.16 2.67 11.46
C ASP A 183 -25.23 4.15 11.89
N SER A 184 -26.16 4.89 11.31
CA SER A 184 -26.46 6.29 11.67
C SER A 184 -27.10 6.43 13.06
N THR A 185 -27.50 5.31 13.69
CA THR A 185 -28.10 5.29 15.03
C THR A 185 -27.07 5.15 16.15
N GLY A 186 -25.80 4.82 15.80
CA GLY A 186 -24.70 4.73 16.76
C GLY A 186 -24.06 6.07 17.11
N ASN A 187 -23.05 6.04 17.98
CA ASN A 187 -22.29 7.23 18.35
C ASN A 187 -21.45 7.76 17.17
N VAL A 188 -22.02 8.68 16.38
CA VAL A 188 -21.37 9.35 15.25
C VAL A 188 -20.09 10.08 15.67
N THR A 189 -20.10 10.70 16.85
CA THR A 189 -19.00 11.53 17.35
C THR A 189 -17.66 10.80 17.44
N PRO A 190 -17.53 9.59 18.04
CA PRO A 190 -16.24 8.92 18.13
C PRO A 190 -15.70 8.45 16.78
N VAL A 191 -16.56 7.99 15.87
CA VAL A 191 -16.14 7.57 14.52
C VAL A 191 -15.57 8.76 13.76
N LEU A 192 -16.29 9.88 13.72
CA LEU A 192 -15.83 11.11 13.07
C LEU A 192 -14.55 11.64 13.70
N ALA A 193 -14.43 11.63 15.04
CA ALA A 193 -13.24 12.07 15.75
C ALA A 193 -12.00 11.21 15.36
N ILE A 194 -12.17 9.90 15.27
CA ILE A 194 -11.08 8.99 14.85
C ILE A 194 -10.60 9.34 13.43
N HIS A 195 -11.51 9.51 12.46
CA HIS A 195 -11.16 9.89 11.09
C HIS A 195 -10.45 11.25 11.03
N ILE A 196 -10.93 12.25 11.79
CA ILE A 196 -10.28 13.58 11.87
C ILE A 196 -8.85 13.45 12.44
N ILE A 197 -8.67 12.69 13.52
CA ILE A 197 -7.35 12.48 14.14
C ILE A 197 -6.41 11.80 13.15
N ILE A 198 -6.86 10.73 12.50
CA ILE A 198 -6.08 9.97 11.52
C ILE A 198 -5.67 10.87 10.34
N CYS A 199 -6.61 11.59 9.74
CA CYS A 199 -6.31 12.52 8.64
C CYS A 199 -5.34 13.62 9.08
N THR A 200 -5.54 14.19 10.27
CA THR A 200 -4.64 15.24 10.80
C THR A 200 -3.23 14.72 10.99
N LEU A 201 -3.06 13.56 11.62
CA LEU A 201 -1.75 12.92 11.81
C LEU A 201 -1.09 12.60 10.46
N PHE A 202 -1.85 12.08 9.51
CA PHE A 202 -1.35 11.83 8.16
C PHE A 202 -0.81 13.08 7.49
N TYR A 203 -1.56 14.18 7.48
CA TYR A 203 -1.11 15.43 6.87
C TYR A 203 0.09 16.04 7.58
N VAL A 204 0.19 15.94 8.91
CA VAL A 204 1.39 16.34 9.66
C VAL A 204 2.60 15.53 9.20
N ILE A 205 2.49 14.20 9.11
CA ILE A 205 3.56 13.33 8.62
C ILE A 205 3.92 13.66 7.17
N PHE A 206 2.93 13.87 6.32
CA PHE A 206 3.14 14.25 4.91
C PHE A 206 3.91 15.56 4.77
N LEU A 207 3.59 16.58 5.56
CA LEU A 207 4.32 17.85 5.57
C LEU A 207 5.77 17.67 6.01
N PHE A 208 6.07 16.83 6.99
CA PHE A 208 7.45 16.49 7.37
C PHE A 208 8.21 15.80 6.23
N ILE A 209 7.60 14.77 5.62
CA ILE A 209 8.19 14.06 4.47
C ILE A 209 8.48 15.05 3.35
N LEU A 210 7.51 15.90 2.97
CA LEU A 210 7.64 16.89 1.92
C LEU A 210 8.78 17.88 2.24
N THR A 211 8.80 18.43 3.44
CA THR A 211 9.82 19.39 3.89
C THR A 211 11.22 18.79 3.82
N TRP A 212 11.43 17.59 4.37
CA TRP A 212 12.74 16.94 4.33
C TRP A 212 13.18 16.63 2.89
N ASN A 213 12.26 16.19 2.02
CA ASN A 213 12.59 15.95 0.63
C ASN A 213 12.97 17.24 -0.12
N ILE A 214 12.27 18.35 0.12
CA ILE A 214 12.63 19.67 -0.44
C ILE A 214 14.03 20.10 0.02
N ILE A 215 14.34 19.93 1.31
CA ILE A 215 15.68 20.30 1.85
C ILE A 215 16.76 19.40 1.23
N ILE A 216 16.51 18.09 1.08
CA ILE A 216 17.45 17.18 0.42
C ILE A 216 17.73 17.66 -1.00
N ILE A 217 16.68 17.94 -1.79
CA ILE A 217 16.79 18.41 -3.17
C ILE A 217 17.61 19.71 -3.22
N ARG A 218 17.24 20.71 -2.41
CA ARG A 218 17.97 22.01 -2.35
C ARG A 218 19.45 21.82 -1.98
N THR A 219 19.75 20.99 -0.99
CA THR A 219 21.14 20.71 -0.54
C THR A 219 21.95 20.00 -1.64
N LEU A 220 21.34 19.08 -2.39
CA LEU A 220 21.99 18.40 -3.51
C LEU A 220 22.31 19.34 -4.66
N PHE A 221 21.45 20.30 -4.95
CA PHE A 221 21.68 21.30 -6.00
C PHE A 221 22.68 22.38 -5.57
N SER A 222 22.62 22.86 -4.31
CA SER A 222 23.52 23.88 -3.79
C SER A 222 25.01 23.44 -3.76
N LYS A 223 25.29 22.16 -3.53
CA LYS A 223 26.66 21.60 -3.51
C LYS A 223 27.20 21.27 -4.91
N SER A 224 26.77 21.96 -5.97
CA SER A 224 27.03 21.62 -7.38
C SER A 224 28.48 21.87 -7.86
N GLY A 225 29.38 22.43 -7.02
CA GLY A 225 30.71 22.89 -7.46
C GLY A 225 31.85 21.86 -7.38
N GLN A 226 31.67 20.65 -6.89
CA GLN A 226 32.76 19.70 -6.61
C GLN A 226 32.60 18.32 -7.26
N GLN A 227 33.47 18.05 -8.25
CA GLN A 227 33.91 16.78 -8.84
C GLN A 227 32.86 15.77 -9.41
N ARG A 228 33.18 15.25 -10.60
CA ARG A 228 32.45 14.26 -11.42
C ARG A 228 31.98 12.98 -10.67
N LYS A 229 32.74 12.54 -9.66
CA LYS A 229 32.35 11.42 -8.78
C LYS A 229 31.13 11.73 -7.90
N SER A 230 30.85 12.99 -7.62
CA SER A 230 29.68 13.47 -6.86
C SER A 230 28.39 13.39 -7.67
N ALA A 231 28.43 13.47 -8.99
CA ALA A 231 27.23 13.52 -9.84
C ALA A 231 26.37 12.25 -9.75
N HIS A 232 26.98 11.06 -9.81
CA HIS A 232 26.24 9.80 -9.69
C HIS A 232 25.62 9.58 -8.29
N VAL A 233 26.30 10.04 -7.25
CA VAL A 233 25.76 9.96 -5.88
C VAL A 233 24.57 10.89 -5.71
N LYS A 234 24.68 12.11 -6.25
CA LYS A 234 23.60 13.12 -6.25
C LYS A 234 22.39 12.63 -7.04
N GLN A 235 22.61 12.16 -8.28
CA GLN A 235 21.55 11.65 -9.13
C GLN A 235 20.79 10.50 -8.46
N ARG A 236 21.51 9.58 -7.83
CA ARG A 236 20.87 8.48 -7.12
C ARG A 236 20.04 8.96 -5.91
N ALA A 237 20.57 9.90 -5.12
CA ALA A 237 19.83 10.47 -3.99
C ALA A 237 18.55 11.17 -4.49
N LEU A 238 18.63 11.87 -5.63
CA LEU A 238 17.49 12.52 -6.25
C LEU A 238 16.43 11.49 -6.71
N TRP A 239 16.83 10.44 -7.43
CA TRP A 239 15.91 9.37 -7.84
C TRP A 239 15.21 8.73 -6.64
N MET A 240 15.94 8.47 -5.56
CA MET A 240 15.38 7.90 -4.35
C MET A 240 14.30 8.82 -3.74
N VAL A 241 14.60 10.12 -3.60
CA VAL A 241 13.67 11.12 -3.08
C VAL A 241 12.41 11.20 -3.95
N CYS A 242 12.59 11.30 -5.27
CA CYS A 242 11.47 11.34 -6.22
C CYS A 242 10.63 10.08 -6.14
N THR A 243 11.24 8.88 -6.07
CA THR A 243 10.50 7.61 -5.98
C THR A 243 9.67 7.54 -4.71
N VAL A 244 10.23 7.87 -3.55
CA VAL A 244 9.50 7.87 -2.27
C VAL A 244 8.32 8.85 -2.33
N LEU A 245 8.53 10.06 -2.84
CA LEU A 245 7.45 11.05 -2.97
C LEU A 245 6.36 10.60 -3.93
N VAL A 246 6.72 10.06 -5.08
CA VAL A 246 5.76 9.58 -6.09
C VAL A 246 4.92 8.44 -5.51
N VAL A 247 5.55 7.44 -4.90
CA VAL A 247 4.84 6.33 -4.25
C VAL A 247 3.92 6.85 -3.15
N PHE A 248 4.43 7.74 -2.29
CA PHE A 248 3.64 8.31 -1.20
C PHE A 248 2.42 9.08 -1.69
N ILE A 249 2.61 9.94 -2.70
CA ILE A 249 1.53 10.76 -3.26
C ILE A 249 0.48 9.87 -3.97
N ILE A 250 0.90 8.89 -4.76
CA ILE A 250 -0.03 8.05 -5.51
C ILE A 250 -0.80 7.12 -4.58
N SER A 251 -0.12 6.50 -3.61
CA SER A 251 -0.73 5.47 -2.77
C SER A 251 -1.55 6.05 -1.62
N PHE A 252 -1.07 7.08 -0.93
CA PHE A 252 -1.68 7.50 0.34
C PHE A 252 -2.50 8.79 0.26
N VAL A 253 -2.04 9.80 -0.50
CA VAL A 253 -2.68 11.13 -0.50
C VAL A 253 -4.12 11.10 -1.02
N PRO A 254 -4.46 10.38 -2.13
CA PRO A 254 -5.83 10.38 -2.65
C PRO A 254 -6.85 9.86 -1.63
N HIS A 255 -6.50 8.80 -0.91
CA HIS A 255 -7.38 8.23 0.12
C HIS A 255 -7.69 9.25 1.22
N HIS A 256 -6.68 9.89 1.79
CA HIS A 256 -6.88 10.84 2.89
C HIS A 256 -7.58 12.15 2.46
N ILE A 257 -7.56 12.49 1.16
CA ILE A 257 -8.38 13.60 0.63
C ILE A 257 -9.86 13.21 0.59
N VAL A 258 -10.16 11.97 0.20
CA VAL A 258 -11.54 11.50 0.01
C VAL A 258 -12.16 10.99 1.31
N ASP A 259 -11.38 10.47 2.24
CA ASP A 259 -11.84 9.79 3.45
C ASP A 259 -12.74 10.67 4.33
N LEU A 260 -12.33 11.89 4.63
CA LEU A 260 -13.13 12.77 5.49
C LEU A 260 -14.45 13.23 4.84
N PRO A 261 -14.50 13.74 3.59
CA PRO A 261 -15.75 14.03 2.90
C PRO A 261 -16.66 12.81 2.78
N TRP A 262 -16.12 11.64 2.48
CA TRP A 262 -16.86 10.39 2.40
C TRP A 262 -17.47 10.02 3.76
N THR A 263 -16.68 10.02 4.84
CA THR A 263 -17.14 9.76 6.20
C THR A 263 -18.29 10.67 6.60
N LEU A 264 -18.19 11.97 6.32
CA LEU A 264 -19.25 12.93 6.62
C LEU A 264 -20.56 12.64 5.88
N THR A 265 -20.48 12.16 4.64
CA THR A 265 -21.68 11.80 3.85
C THR A 265 -22.29 10.47 4.30
N VAL A 266 -21.46 9.49 4.65
CA VAL A 266 -21.89 8.18 5.15
C VAL A 266 -22.58 8.32 6.52
N LEU A 267 -22.01 9.12 7.41
CA LEU A 267 -22.60 9.41 8.72
C LEU A 267 -23.78 10.43 8.64
N GLU A 268 -24.21 10.78 7.44
CA GLU A 268 -25.32 11.71 7.19
C GLU A 268 -25.15 13.11 7.82
N GLN A 269 -23.92 13.51 8.15
CA GLN A 269 -23.62 14.83 8.73
C GLN A 269 -23.48 15.92 7.67
N TRP A 270 -23.27 15.55 6.39
CA TRP A 270 -23.08 16.49 5.29
C TRP A 270 -23.76 15.99 4.00
N LYS A 271 -24.50 16.90 3.34
CA LYS A 271 -25.16 16.63 2.03
C LYS A 271 -26.02 15.35 2.01
N LYS A 272 -26.74 15.07 3.09
CA LYS A 272 -27.57 13.88 3.27
C LYS A 272 -28.52 13.60 2.11
N GLU A 273 -29.15 14.65 1.53
CA GLU A 273 -30.14 14.53 0.46
C GLU A 273 -29.54 14.42 -0.95
N ASN A 274 -28.23 14.64 -1.10
CA ASN A 274 -27.58 14.59 -2.41
C ASN A 274 -27.04 13.20 -2.70
N CYS A 275 -27.92 12.30 -3.17
CA CYS A 275 -27.56 10.91 -3.50
C CYS A 275 -26.46 10.80 -4.54
N HIS A 276 -26.44 11.69 -5.53
CA HIS A 276 -25.41 11.66 -6.57
C HIS A 276 -24.00 11.96 -6.01
N LEU A 277 -23.87 12.97 -5.15
CA LEU A 277 -22.60 13.29 -4.50
C LEU A 277 -22.14 12.16 -3.57
N ARG A 278 -23.08 11.60 -2.77
CA ARG A 278 -22.79 10.46 -1.88
C ARG A 278 -22.28 9.26 -2.65
N GLN A 279 -22.91 8.94 -3.77
CA GLN A 279 -22.47 7.86 -4.65
C GLN A 279 -21.07 8.13 -5.23
N GLN A 280 -20.83 9.35 -5.76
CA GLN A 280 -19.53 9.71 -6.30
C GLN A 280 -18.40 9.63 -5.26
N LEU A 281 -18.65 10.10 -4.02
CA LEU A 281 -17.67 10.01 -2.94
C LEU A 281 -17.41 8.57 -2.52
N ASN A 282 -18.47 7.73 -2.51
CA ASN A 282 -18.31 6.31 -2.25
C ASN A 282 -17.45 5.62 -3.32
N ASP A 283 -17.75 5.89 -4.58
CA ASP A 283 -16.96 5.33 -5.70
C ASP A 283 -15.50 5.79 -5.68
N ALA A 284 -15.28 7.08 -5.42
CA ALA A 284 -13.93 7.62 -5.24
C ALA A 284 -13.20 6.96 -4.06
N HIS A 285 -13.89 6.76 -2.94
CA HIS A 285 -13.33 6.08 -1.77
C HIS A 285 -12.89 4.64 -2.11
N GLN A 286 -13.71 3.87 -2.84
CA GLN A 286 -13.35 2.51 -3.28
C GLN A 286 -12.09 2.52 -4.17
N VAL A 287 -12.01 3.44 -5.13
CA VAL A 287 -10.82 3.59 -6.00
C VAL A 287 -9.58 3.95 -5.17
N THR A 288 -9.72 4.84 -4.19
CA THR A 288 -8.58 5.25 -3.35
C THR A 288 -8.10 4.15 -2.40
N LEU A 289 -8.97 3.24 -1.96
CA LEU A 289 -8.57 2.03 -1.22
C LEU A 289 -7.72 1.09 -2.09
N CYS A 290 -8.03 0.97 -3.37
CA CYS A 290 -7.17 0.25 -4.33
C CYS A 290 -5.80 0.91 -4.45
N LEU A 291 -5.74 2.24 -4.60
CA LEU A 291 -4.46 2.97 -4.65
C LEU A 291 -3.65 2.80 -3.35
N LEU A 292 -4.33 2.82 -2.21
CA LEU A 292 -3.72 2.59 -0.91
C LEU A 292 -3.05 1.21 -0.83
N SER A 293 -3.71 0.19 -1.36
CA SER A 293 -3.18 -1.18 -1.39
C SER A 293 -1.99 -1.36 -2.35
N MET A 294 -1.77 -0.43 -3.30
CA MET A 294 -0.62 -0.48 -4.22
C MET A 294 0.74 -0.32 -3.52
N ASN A 295 0.79 0.24 -2.31
CA ASN A 295 2.04 0.40 -1.55
C ASN A 295 2.80 -0.93 -1.47
N CYS A 296 2.11 -2.07 -1.22
CA CYS A 296 2.72 -3.39 -1.13
C CYS A 296 3.49 -3.83 -2.39
N VAL A 297 3.13 -3.32 -3.56
CA VAL A 297 3.85 -3.59 -4.82
C VAL A 297 4.93 -2.53 -5.07
N LEU A 298 4.70 -1.29 -4.65
CA LEU A 298 5.59 -0.16 -4.92
C LEU A 298 6.74 -0.05 -3.92
N ASP A 299 6.56 -0.50 -2.67
CA ASP A 299 7.60 -0.46 -1.64
C ASP A 299 8.87 -1.25 -2.02
N PRO A 300 8.81 -2.46 -2.60
CA PRO A 300 9.98 -3.14 -3.15
C PRO A 300 10.75 -2.33 -4.20
N VAL A 301 10.07 -1.48 -4.98
CA VAL A 301 10.72 -0.60 -5.97
C VAL A 301 11.58 0.45 -5.27
N ILE A 302 11.10 1.03 -4.17
CA ILE A 302 11.86 2.00 -3.35
C ILE A 302 13.21 1.38 -2.93
N TYR A 303 13.25 0.09 -2.55
CA TYR A 303 14.45 -0.58 -2.07
C TYR A 303 15.56 -0.66 -3.12
N CYS A 304 15.20 -0.72 -4.40
CA CYS A 304 16.17 -0.69 -5.50
C CYS A 304 16.98 0.60 -5.51
N PHE A 305 16.39 1.72 -5.06
CA PHE A 305 17.09 3.01 -5.00
C PHE A 305 17.78 3.25 -3.65
N LEU A 306 17.30 2.62 -2.57
CA LEU A 306 17.84 2.81 -1.22
C LEU A 306 19.22 2.16 -1.02
N THR A 307 19.52 0.99 -1.61
CA THR A 307 20.79 0.27 -1.36
C THR A 307 21.49 -0.18 -2.65
N LYS A 308 22.80 0.18 -2.79
CA LYS A 308 23.62 -0.23 -3.95
C LYS A 308 23.75 -1.75 -4.10
N LYS A 309 23.88 -2.46 -2.97
CA LYS A 309 24.03 -3.93 -2.98
C LYS A 309 22.75 -4.59 -3.50
N PHE A 310 21.57 -4.13 -3.07
CA PHE A 310 20.30 -4.63 -3.54
C PHE A 310 20.14 -4.41 -5.05
N GLN A 311 20.34 -3.17 -5.51
CA GLN A 311 20.28 -2.83 -6.94
C GLN A 311 21.21 -3.68 -7.80
N LYS A 312 22.48 -3.88 -7.35
CA LYS A 312 23.45 -4.70 -8.07
C LYS A 312 22.98 -6.15 -8.17
N HIS A 313 22.45 -6.71 -7.08
CA HIS A 313 21.99 -8.09 -7.05
C HIS A 313 20.77 -8.32 -7.96
N VAL A 314 19.77 -7.43 -7.89
CA VAL A 314 18.60 -7.45 -8.78
C VAL A 314 19.04 -7.36 -10.24
N SER A 315 19.94 -6.42 -10.57
CA SER A 315 20.46 -6.25 -11.94
C SER A 315 21.22 -7.49 -12.44
N GLN A 316 22.00 -8.14 -11.59
CA GLN A 316 22.72 -9.37 -11.93
C GLN A 316 21.76 -10.53 -12.20
N ASN A 317 20.76 -10.74 -11.34
CA ASN A 317 19.77 -11.78 -11.52
C ASN A 317 18.95 -11.58 -12.81
N LEU A 318 18.53 -10.34 -13.10
CA LEU A 318 17.83 -10.02 -14.34
C LEU A 318 18.68 -10.28 -15.60
N LYS A 319 19.99 -9.97 -15.54
CA LYS A 319 20.93 -10.27 -16.65
C LYS A 319 21.11 -11.77 -16.84
N SER A 320 21.25 -12.53 -15.76
CA SER A 320 21.37 -13.99 -15.78
C SER A 320 20.13 -14.64 -16.42
N MET A 321 18.92 -14.19 -16.03
CA MET A 321 17.68 -14.68 -16.63
C MET A 321 17.57 -14.37 -18.13
N LYS A 322 18.03 -13.18 -18.57
CA LYS A 322 18.06 -12.81 -19.99
C LYS A 322 19.10 -13.62 -20.76
N GLY A 323 20.25 -13.91 -20.17
CA GLY A 323 21.30 -14.76 -20.75
C GLY A 323 20.83 -16.21 -20.92
N SER A 324 20.18 -16.77 -19.93
CA SER A 324 19.59 -18.11 -19.97
C SER A 324 18.52 -18.26 -21.04
N ARG A 325 17.66 -17.24 -21.19
CA ARG A 325 16.64 -17.21 -22.28
C ARG A 325 17.26 -17.17 -23.68
N LYS A 326 18.38 -16.44 -23.87
CA LYS A 326 19.09 -16.44 -25.16
C LYS A 326 19.71 -17.79 -25.47
N CYS A 327 20.30 -18.45 -24.49
CA CYS A 327 20.88 -19.78 -24.66
C CYS A 327 19.81 -20.84 -25.00
N SER A 328 18.68 -20.82 -24.30
CA SER A 328 17.55 -21.73 -24.58
C SER A 328 16.94 -21.51 -25.98
N ARG A 329 16.87 -20.26 -26.45
CA ARG A 329 16.36 -19.96 -27.79
C ARG A 329 17.29 -20.41 -28.89
N GLN A 330 18.60 -20.25 -28.70
CA GLN A 330 19.61 -20.74 -29.63
C GLN A 330 19.63 -22.28 -29.73
N THR A 331 19.41 -22.98 -28.60
CA THR A 331 19.31 -24.45 -28.59
C THR A 331 18.06 -24.94 -29.32
N THR A 332 16.95 -24.21 -29.22
CA THR A 332 15.69 -24.56 -29.93
C THR A 332 15.84 -24.32 -31.42
N ASP A 333 16.46 -23.22 -31.83
CA ASP A 333 16.70 -22.90 -33.25
C ASP A 333 17.63 -23.94 -33.91
N THR A 334 18.72 -24.37 -33.23
CA THR A 334 19.63 -25.42 -33.74
C THR A 334 19.00 -26.81 -33.79
N VAL A 335 18.04 -27.13 -32.91
CA VAL A 335 17.28 -28.39 -32.97
C VAL A 335 16.34 -28.39 -34.15
N ILE A 336 15.67 -27.25 -34.43
CA ILE A 336 14.75 -27.11 -35.58
C ILE A 336 15.52 -27.20 -36.90
N GLU A 337 16.67 -26.52 -37.03
CA GLU A 337 17.52 -26.62 -38.23
C GLU A 337 18.05 -28.05 -38.43
N GLY A 338 18.47 -28.75 -37.34
CA GLY A 338 18.93 -30.14 -37.40
C GLY A 338 17.82 -31.12 -37.85
N THR A 339 16.58 -30.87 -37.49
CA THR A 339 15.41 -31.70 -37.86
C THR A 339 15.03 -31.52 -39.35
N ILE A 340 15.10 -30.28 -39.85
CA ILE A 340 14.83 -29.95 -41.26
C ILE A 340 15.85 -30.60 -42.19
N HIS A 341 17.15 -30.60 -41.85
CA HIS A 341 18.18 -31.23 -42.62
C HIS A 341 18.13 -32.78 -42.62
N GLN A 342 17.44 -33.39 -41.66
CA GLN A 342 17.29 -34.85 -41.59
C GLN A 342 16.09 -35.34 -42.40
N GLU A 343 15.06 -34.52 -42.63
CA GLU A 343 13.91 -34.86 -43.52
C GLU A 343 14.31 -34.75 -45.00
N ASP A 344 15.22 -33.85 -45.38
CA ASP A 344 15.71 -33.71 -46.76
C ASP A 344 16.69 -34.82 -47.17
N ALA A 345 17.21 -35.63 -46.23
CA ALA A 345 18.12 -36.73 -46.48
C ALA A 345 17.42 -38.11 -46.68
N ILE A 346 16.11 -38.22 -46.51
CA ILE A 346 15.35 -39.49 -46.63
C ILE A 346 14.47 -39.52 -47.89
N GLY A 347 14.55 -38.53 -48.74
CA GLY A 347 13.80 -38.43 -50.00
C GLY A 347 14.58 -38.85 -51.24
N PHE A 348 14.97 -40.14 -51.31
CA PHE A 348 15.32 -40.86 -52.59
C PHE A 348 15.05 -42.33 -52.42
#